data_c3e62bd7c25ce04d4f9fd4b016bd2e05
#
_entry.id   c3e62bd7c25ce04d4f9fd4b016bd2e05
#
_cell.length_a   1.000
_cell.length_b   1.000
_cell.length_c   1.000
_cell.angle_alpha   90.00
_cell.angle_beta   90.00
_cell.angle_gamma   90.00
#
_symmetry.space_group_name_H-M   'P 1'
#
loop_
_entity.id
_entity.type
_entity.pdbx_description
1 polymer ?
#
loop_
_entity_poly.entity_id
_entity_poly.type
_entity_poly.pdbx_seq_one_letter_code
_entity_poly.pdbx_strand_id
1 'polypeptide(L)'
;MNKYVISLGLIISSAASFASEPGPAAPDQPPAVKKPFPHIAWRSDDGQSSLDIGGALRVNYRDEHWDTTENNGRFLFDTFRLDVQATHKQLFSDVGYWFQDDGKRSIDRGYVGYRFNTNSNVQLGAPFKPFGLEPYPQFGWSYHIPFFMGYGVSAGTGLKYSYKDKDWDLQLGYFPRMLPSGIRYSPEVGRYSDLDDNAVAFTQSRQDNEKRNQVNARVARTFTGDGWKTEIGASLAAAELYNATTRDDGDYWAGGVHAIVNAGNWTVTSQAIRYEYDPENPDGVSNDSVLMGGNGLTPAYLIASKATIGSINVGYDIFTPSLGQLKKIKVYNDYSRMMKDKSGWDDSQMFTVGAQFLAMPIMAWVDFTWAKNANPFGGAENGTGWTNTNSVGSNDWYYRTNINIGYYF
;
A
#
# COMPACT_ATOMS: atom_id res chain seq x y z
N MET A 1 -11.99 -0.58 -6.18
CA MET A 1 -12.20 -1.88 -5.56
C MET A 1 -11.40 -1.96 -4.30
N ASN A 2 -12.13 -2.19 -3.40
CA ASN A 2 -11.80 -2.62 -2.09
C ASN A 2 -10.53 -3.42 -1.97
N LYS A 3 -9.44 -2.82 -1.55
CA LYS A 3 -8.16 -3.50 -1.41
C LYS A 3 -8.01 -4.16 -0.05
N TYR A 4 -8.88 -3.80 0.86
CA TYR A 4 -9.15 -4.65 2.02
C TYR A 4 -9.87 -5.91 1.60
N VAL A 5 -10.68 -5.86 0.53
CA VAL A 5 -11.27 -7.02 -0.11
C VAL A 5 -10.25 -7.81 -0.93
N ILE A 6 -9.12 -7.26 -1.39
CA ILE A 6 -8.15 -8.04 -2.16
C ILE A 6 -7.07 -8.66 -1.28
N SER A 7 -6.62 -8.01 -0.22
CA SER A 7 -5.94 -8.75 0.85
C SER A 7 -6.92 -9.72 1.54
N LEU A 8 -8.16 -9.30 1.72
CA LEU A 8 -9.28 -10.16 2.07
C LEU A 8 -9.75 -11.01 0.88
N GLY A 9 -9.69 -10.57 -0.32
CA GLY A 9 -10.17 -11.26 -1.50
C GLY A 9 -9.27 -12.41 -1.96
N LEU A 10 -8.01 -12.38 -1.65
CA LEU A 10 -7.20 -13.61 -1.63
C LEU A 10 -7.66 -14.57 -0.52
N ILE A 11 -8.17 -14.01 0.56
CA ILE A 11 -8.76 -14.73 1.68
C ILE A 11 -10.21 -15.16 1.35
N ILE A 12 -10.97 -14.35 0.60
CA ILE A 12 -12.38 -14.57 0.25
C ILE A 12 -12.53 -15.39 -1.03
N SER A 13 -11.58 -15.38 -1.95
CA SER A 13 -11.65 -16.28 -3.11
C SER A 13 -11.57 -17.76 -2.71
N SER A 14 -11.00 -18.09 -1.57
CA SER A 14 -11.10 -19.43 -1.01
C SER A 14 -12.40 -19.70 -0.23
N ALA A 15 -13.14 -18.65 0.18
CA ALA A 15 -14.45 -18.78 0.85
C ALA A 15 -15.64 -18.63 -0.13
N ALA A 16 -15.44 -18.01 -1.30
CA ALA A 16 -16.48 -17.86 -2.32
C ALA A 16 -16.80 -19.16 -3.10
N SER A 17 -16.04 -20.22 -2.90
CA SER A 17 -16.32 -21.55 -3.48
C SER A 17 -17.50 -22.29 -2.83
N PHE A 18 -18.16 -21.68 -1.83
CA PHE A 18 -19.37 -22.24 -1.20
C PHE A 18 -20.66 -21.46 -1.48
N ALA A 19 -20.64 -20.48 -2.42
CA ALA A 19 -21.85 -19.82 -2.85
C ALA A 19 -22.51 -20.59 -3.99
N SER A 20 -23.75 -21.02 -3.79
CA SER A 20 -24.64 -21.66 -4.77
C SER A 20 -24.57 -21.00 -6.15
N GLU A 21 -24.62 -21.82 -7.21
CA GLU A 21 -24.62 -21.41 -8.62
C GLU A 21 -25.58 -20.25 -8.88
N PRO A 22 -25.12 -19.19 -9.54
CA PRO A 22 -26.02 -18.14 -10.03
C PRO A 22 -26.73 -18.65 -11.27
N GLY A 23 -28.04 -18.37 -11.38
CA GLY A 23 -28.79 -18.57 -12.60
C GLY A 23 -28.17 -17.83 -13.79
N PRO A 24 -28.58 -18.12 -15.05
CA PRO A 24 -27.92 -17.63 -16.24
C PRO A 24 -27.88 -16.10 -16.23
N ALA A 25 -26.68 -15.55 -16.09
CA ALA A 25 -26.42 -14.11 -16.15
C ALA A 25 -26.45 -13.65 -17.61
N ALA A 26 -26.92 -12.42 -17.83
CA ALA A 26 -26.79 -11.75 -19.11
C ALA A 26 -25.31 -11.76 -19.60
N PRO A 27 -25.02 -11.97 -20.88
CA PRO A 27 -23.73 -12.46 -21.36
C PRO A 27 -22.51 -11.58 -21.15
N ASP A 28 -22.58 -10.36 -20.61
CA ASP A 28 -21.45 -9.42 -20.57
C ASP A 28 -21.23 -8.68 -19.25
N GLN A 29 -21.83 -9.12 -18.16
CA GLN A 29 -21.58 -8.46 -16.86
C GLN A 29 -20.70 -9.34 -15.95
N PRO A 30 -19.60 -8.81 -15.38
CA PRO A 30 -18.90 -9.52 -14.35
C PRO A 30 -19.85 -9.70 -13.14
N PRO A 31 -19.84 -10.88 -12.48
CA PRO A 31 -20.72 -11.14 -11.35
C PRO A 31 -20.55 -10.07 -10.27
N ALA A 32 -21.65 -9.56 -9.74
CA ALA A 32 -21.62 -8.61 -8.63
C ALA A 32 -20.91 -9.28 -7.44
N VAL A 33 -19.74 -8.81 -7.09
CA VAL A 33 -19.00 -9.32 -5.92
C VAL A 33 -19.82 -8.95 -4.68
N LYS A 34 -20.39 -9.94 -4.00
CA LYS A 34 -21.07 -9.71 -2.73
C LYS A 34 -20.06 -9.24 -1.70
N LYS A 35 -20.17 -7.99 -1.27
CA LYS A 35 -19.35 -7.45 -0.19
C LYS A 35 -19.69 -8.18 1.11
N PRO A 36 -18.71 -8.65 1.87
CA PRO A 36 -18.96 -9.46 3.07
C PRO A 36 -19.45 -8.66 4.29
N PHE A 37 -19.57 -7.34 4.16
CA PHE A 37 -19.97 -6.43 5.24
C PHE A 37 -21.15 -5.55 4.83
N PRO A 38 -21.91 -4.99 5.79
CA PRO A 38 -22.99 -4.05 5.53
C PRO A 38 -22.49 -2.88 4.67
N HIS A 39 -23.26 -2.48 3.67
CA HIS A 39 -22.98 -1.31 2.83
C HIS A 39 -24.30 -0.83 2.20
N ILE A 40 -24.32 0.42 1.76
CA ILE A 40 -25.45 0.94 1.01
C ILE A 40 -25.25 0.52 -0.45
N ALA A 41 -26.23 -0.20 -0.98
CA ALA A 41 -26.18 -0.67 -2.36
C ALA A 41 -27.48 -0.27 -3.08
N TRP A 42 -27.31 0.32 -4.26
CA TRP A 42 -28.40 0.57 -5.19
C TRP A 42 -28.12 -0.10 -6.54
N ARG A 43 -29.17 -0.60 -7.16
CA ARG A 43 -29.13 -1.24 -8.48
C ARG A 43 -30.31 -0.72 -9.29
N SER A 44 -30.11 -0.40 -10.59
CA SER A 44 -31.22 -0.11 -11.51
C SER A 44 -32.03 -1.37 -11.81
N ASP A 45 -33.29 -1.18 -12.20
CA ASP A 45 -34.19 -2.30 -12.54
C ASP A 45 -33.70 -3.15 -13.71
N ASP A 46 -33.01 -2.52 -14.66
CA ASP A 46 -32.38 -3.20 -15.82
C ASP A 46 -31.04 -3.86 -15.50
N GLY A 47 -30.55 -3.73 -14.24
CA GLY A 47 -29.26 -4.25 -13.78
C GLY A 47 -28.03 -3.57 -14.38
N GLN A 48 -28.20 -2.55 -15.24
CA GLN A 48 -27.06 -1.92 -15.94
C GLN A 48 -26.32 -0.86 -15.11
N SER A 49 -26.94 -0.39 -14.02
CA SER A 49 -26.34 0.62 -13.15
C SER A 49 -26.27 0.14 -11.71
N SER A 50 -25.19 0.52 -11.02
CA SER A 50 -25.02 0.25 -9.60
C SER A 50 -24.31 1.38 -8.89
N LEU A 51 -24.66 1.56 -7.61
CA LEU A 51 -23.93 2.41 -6.67
C LEU A 51 -23.73 1.64 -5.37
N ASP A 52 -22.50 1.53 -4.92
CA ASP A 52 -22.11 0.94 -3.66
C ASP A 52 -21.38 1.97 -2.82
N ILE A 53 -21.88 2.23 -1.60
CA ILE A 53 -21.24 3.12 -0.63
C ILE A 53 -20.91 2.30 0.59
N GLY A 54 -19.65 2.30 0.98
CA GLY A 54 -19.13 1.59 2.13
C GLY A 54 -17.97 2.35 2.76
N GLY A 55 -17.29 1.73 3.70
CA GLY A 55 -16.18 2.39 4.35
C GLY A 55 -15.65 1.65 5.56
N ALA A 56 -14.99 2.40 6.44
CA ALA A 56 -14.50 1.88 7.70
C ALA A 56 -14.41 2.98 8.76
N LEU A 57 -14.72 2.62 10.00
CA LEU A 57 -14.42 3.40 11.19
C LEU A 57 -13.41 2.61 12.02
N ARG A 58 -12.27 3.23 12.34
CA ARG A 58 -11.17 2.53 13.00
C ARG A 58 -10.64 3.28 14.21
N VAL A 59 -10.21 2.50 15.18
CA VAL A 59 -9.43 2.93 16.34
C VAL A 59 -8.10 2.18 16.35
N ASN A 60 -7.05 2.83 16.83
CA ASN A 60 -5.72 2.26 16.89
C ASN A 60 -5.12 2.47 18.28
N TYR A 61 -4.56 1.41 18.83
CA TYR A 61 -3.68 1.46 19.99
C TYR A 61 -2.25 1.30 19.51
N ARG A 62 -1.35 2.16 19.97
CA ARG A 62 0.05 2.09 19.64
C ARG A 62 0.86 2.35 20.91
N ASP A 63 1.79 1.45 21.18
CA ASP A 63 2.75 1.56 22.26
C ASP A 63 4.16 1.42 21.69
N GLU A 64 4.88 2.52 21.67
CA GLU A 64 6.24 2.67 21.16
C GLU A 64 7.18 2.81 22.35
N HIS A 65 8.01 1.80 22.62
CA HIS A 65 8.81 1.74 23.85
C HIS A 65 9.78 2.92 24.02
N TRP A 66 10.05 3.67 22.98
CA TRP A 66 10.90 4.88 22.98
C TRP A 66 10.11 6.18 23.11
N ASP A 67 8.78 6.14 22.96
CA ASP A 67 7.94 7.34 23.00
C ASP A 67 7.41 7.57 24.41
N THR A 68 7.69 8.75 24.95
CA THR A 68 7.26 9.18 26.28
C THR A 68 6.09 10.17 26.26
N THR A 69 5.48 10.38 25.09
CA THR A 69 4.33 11.30 24.94
C THR A 69 3.08 10.74 25.60
N GLU A 70 2.15 11.61 25.98
CA GLU A 70 0.90 11.21 26.63
C GLU A 70 -0.04 10.37 25.76
N ASN A 71 0.15 10.39 24.44
CA ASN A 71 -0.63 9.61 23.49
C ASN A 71 -0.11 8.18 23.31
N ASN A 72 1.09 7.89 23.79
CA ASN A 72 1.64 6.54 23.73
C ASN A 72 0.88 5.60 24.68
N GLY A 73 0.64 4.36 24.25
CA GLY A 73 -0.08 3.37 25.05
C GLY A 73 -1.57 3.66 25.24
N ARG A 74 -2.22 4.38 24.31
CA ARG A 74 -3.66 4.69 24.33
C ARG A 74 -4.37 4.26 23.05
N PHE A 75 -5.66 3.99 23.16
CA PHE A 75 -6.53 3.89 22.00
C PHE A 75 -6.91 5.28 21.52
N LEU A 76 -6.63 5.55 20.25
CA LEU A 76 -6.95 6.80 19.57
C LEU A 76 -7.84 6.50 18.37
N PHE A 77 -8.64 7.49 17.96
CA PHE A 77 -9.30 7.45 16.68
C PHE A 77 -8.23 7.37 15.59
N ASP A 78 -8.39 6.42 14.64
CA ASP A 78 -7.42 6.25 13.55
C ASP A 78 -7.96 6.91 12.27
N THR A 79 -9.08 6.41 11.78
CA THR A 79 -9.58 6.83 10.48
C THR A 79 -11.07 6.59 10.33
N PHE A 80 -11.77 7.53 9.72
CA PHE A 80 -13.02 7.29 8.98
C PHE A 80 -12.69 7.24 7.49
N ARG A 81 -13.08 6.17 6.82
CA ARG A 81 -12.89 5.99 5.39
C ARG A 81 -14.23 5.88 4.69
N LEU A 82 -14.36 6.55 3.55
CA LEU A 82 -15.51 6.44 2.65
C LEU A 82 -15.04 5.81 1.33
N ASP A 83 -15.72 4.72 0.93
CA ASP A 83 -15.53 4.05 -0.35
C ASP A 83 -16.81 4.19 -1.19
N VAL A 84 -16.70 4.75 -2.40
CA VAL A 84 -17.81 4.89 -3.34
C VAL A 84 -17.46 4.21 -4.65
N GLN A 85 -18.30 3.27 -5.06
CA GLN A 85 -18.16 2.56 -6.33
C GLN A 85 -19.45 2.70 -7.14
N ALA A 86 -19.33 3.08 -8.41
CA ALA A 86 -20.46 3.18 -9.30
C ALA A 86 -20.16 2.46 -10.63
N THR A 87 -21.23 1.93 -11.24
CA THR A 87 -21.14 1.30 -12.56
C THR A 87 -22.34 1.73 -13.38
N HIS A 88 -22.13 2.02 -14.65
CA HIS A 88 -23.17 2.18 -15.66
C HIS A 88 -22.73 1.53 -16.96
N LYS A 89 -23.31 0.38 -17.30
CA LYS A 89 -22.86 -0.45 -18.44
C LYS A 89 -21.36 -0.75 -18.32
N GLN A 90 -20.56 -0.37 -19.32
CA GLN A 90 -19.10 -0.55 -19.32
C GLN A 90 -18.35 0.50 -18.50
N LEU A 91 -18.98 1.64 -18.20
CA LEU A 91 -18.37 2.69 -17.38
C LEU A 91 -18.39 2.29 -15.91
N PHE A 92 -17.32 2.60 -15.19
CA PHE A 92 -17.25 2.40 -13.74
C PHE A 92 -16.40 3.48 -13.08
N SER A 93 -16.59 3.67 -11.80
CA SER A 93 -15.75 4.53 -10.96
C SER A 93 -15.48 3.88 -9.61
N ASP A 94 -14.35 4.23 -9.01
CA ASP A 94 -13.98 3.80 -7.67
C ASP A 94 -13.22 4.93 -6.97
N VAL A 95 -13.75 5.37 -5.82
CA VAL A 95 -13.19 6.46 -5.02
C VAL A 95 -13.04 5.98 -3.58
N GLY A 96 -11.85 6.13 -3.02
CA GLY A 96 -11.57 5.91 -1.60
C GLY A 96 -11.01 7.17 -0.98
N TYR A 97 -11.65 7.67 0.07
CA TYR A 97 -11.27 8.88 0.75
C TYR A 97 -11.14 8.65 2.26
N TRP A 98 -10.06 9.16 2.86
CA TRP A 98 -9.71 8.95 4.26
C TRP A 98 -9.76 10.26 5.02
N PHE A 99 -10.35 10.23 6.20
CA PHE A 99 -10.36 11.30 7.19
C PHE A 99 -9.63 10.78 8.43
N GLN A 100 -8.57 11.44 8.86
CA GLN A 100 -7.72 11.03 9.98
C GLN A 100 -7.99 11.89 11.22
N ASP A 101 -7.52 11.45 12.38
CA ASP A 101 -7.73 12.08 13.68
C ASP A 101 -7.15 13.49 13.77
N ASP A 102 -6.04 13.75 13.10
CA ASP A 102 -5.36 15.05 13.05
C ASP A 102 -5.99 16.03 12.05
N GLY A 103 -7.17 15.70 11.51
CA GLY A 103 -7.88 16.49 10.50
C GLY A 103 -7.30 16.38 9.09
N LYS A 104 -6.24 15.61 8.88
CA LYS A 104 -5.71 15.32 7.57
C LYS A 104 -6.66 14.48 6.74
N ARG A 105 -6.57 14.64 5.44
CA ARG A 105 -7.41 13.97 4.45
C ARG A 105 -6.54 13.40 3.35
N SER A 106 -6.87 12.18 2.91
CA SER A 106 -6.06 11.50 1.89
C SER A 106 -6.94 10.80 0.87
N ILE A 107 -6.53 10.90 -0.39
CA ILE A 107 -7.09 10.09 -1.47
C ILE A 107 -6.32 8.76 -1.48
N ASP A 108 -7.04 7.67 -1.25
CA ASP A 108 -6.50 6.31 -1.46
C ASP A 108 -6.46 6.00 -2.97
N ARG A 109 -7.57 6.27 -3.64
CA ARG A 109 -7.74 6.15 -5.08
C ARG A 109 -8.96 6.97 -5.53
N GLY A 110 -8.97 7.38 -6.81
CA GLY A 110 -10.11 8.10 -7.37
C GLY A 110 -10.04 8.11 -8.89
N TYR A 111 -10.84 7.26 -9.57
CA TYR A 111 -10.81 7.17 -11.01
C TYR A 111 -12.16 6.78 -11.63
N VAL A 112 -12.31 7.10 -12.88
CA VAL A 112 -13.33 6.55 -13.78
C VAL A 112 -12.67 5.56 -14.72
N GLY A 113 -13.40 4.54 -15.15
CA GLY A 113 -12.88 3.52 -16.06
C GLY A 113 -13.89 3.04 -17.08
N TYR A 114 -13.38 2.39 -18.11
CA TYR A 114 -14.17 1.74 -19.16
C TYR A 114 -13.71 0.29 -19.33
N ARG A 115 -14.66 -0.64 -19.29
CA ARG A 115 -14.42 -2.07 -19.57
C ARG A 115 -14.60 -2.34 -21.05
N PHE A 116 -13.56 -2.80 -21.70
CA PHE A 116 -13.64 -3.26 -23.10
C PHE A 116 -14.34 -4.62 -23.20
N ASN A 117 -14.08 -5.47 -22.21
CA ASN A 117 -14.65 -6.80 -22.03
C ASN A 117 -14.47 -7.23 -20.55
N THR A 118 -14.77 -8.50 -20.25
CA THR A 118 -14.63 -9.05 -18.88
C THR A 118 -13.20 -9.04 -18.33
N ASN A 119 -12.21 -9.04 -19.21
CA ASN A 119 -10.81 -9.20 -18.85
C ASN A 119 -10.01 -7.90 -18.92
N SER A 120 -10.45 -6.90 -19.70
CA SER A 120 -9.66 -5.70 -19.94
C SER A 120 -10.42 -4.41 -19.69
N ASN A 121 -9.72 -3.44 -19.14
CA ASN A 121 -10.24 -2.11 -18.84
C ASN A 121 -9.16 -1.04 -18.88
N VAL A 122 -9.62 0.20 -18.98
CA VAL A 122 -8.79 1.39 -18.79
C VAL A 122 -9.35 2.23 -17.65
N GLN A 123 -8.48 2.88 -16.89
CA GLN A 123 -8.79 3.73 -15.74
C GLN A 123 -8.11 5.08 -15.92
N LEU A 124 -8.85 6.18 -15.73
CA LEU A 124 -8.36 7.55 -15.84
C LEU A 124 -8.67 8.29 -14.53
N GLY A 125 -7.68 8.97 -13.96
CA GLY A 125 -7.77 9.67 -12.68
C GLY A 125 -6.59 9.34 -11.80
N ALA A 126 -6.84 8.93 -10.56
CA ALA A 126 -5.83 8.47 -9.61
C ALA A 126 -5.97 6.97 -9.31
N PRO A 127 -5.73 6.08 -10.30
CA PRO A 127 -5.64 4.65 -10.05
C PRO A 127 -4.35 4.32 -9.31
N PHE A 128 -4.28 3.10 -8.75
CA PHE A 128 -3.02 2.61 -8.20
C PHE A 128 -2.02 2.31 -9.30
N LYS A 129 -0.79 2.78 -9.08
CA LYS A 129 0.35 2.46 -9.93
C LYS A 129 0.67 0.96 -9.81
N PRO A 130 0.76 0.23 -10.93
CA PRO A 130 1.04 -1.21 -10.86
C PRO A 130 2.52 -1.46 -10.51
N PHE A 131 2.76 -2.18 -9.40
CA PHE A 131 4.10 -2.59 -9.00
C PHE A 131 4.07 -3.67 -7.91
N GLY A 132 4.87 -4.72 -8.05
CA GLY A 132 5.17 -5.73 -7.03
C GLY A 132 3.95 -6.45 -6.46
N LEU A 133 3.97 -6.67 -5.16
CA LEU A 133 2.87 -7.27 -4.39
C LEU A 133 1.75 -6.25 -4.22
N GLU A 134 0.63 -6.49 -4.87
CA GLU A 134 -0.56 -5.65 -4.81
C GLU A 134 -1.64 -6.30 -3.94
N PRO A 135 -2.39 -5.51 -3.18
CA PRO A 135 -2.25 -4.06 -2.92
C PRO A 135 -1.25 -3.74 -1.83
N TYR A 136 -1.03 -4.65 -0.89
CA TYR A 136 -0.14 -4.46 0.24
C TYR A 136 0.97 -5.50 0.22
N PRO A 137 2.22 -5.07 0.48
CA PRO A 137 3.38 -5.96 0.48
C PRO A 137 3.55 -6.76 1.79
N GLN A 138 2.62 -6.67 2.74
CA GLN A 138 2.65 -7.32 4.06
C GLN A 138 1.26 -7.75 4.53
N PHE A 139 1.18 -8.57 5.60
CA PHE A 139 -0.06 -8.97 6.26
C PHE A 139 -0.42 -8.05 7.44
N GLY A 140 0.58 -7.56 8.17
CA GLY A 140 0.42 -6.74 9.36
C GLY A 140 -0.16 -5.36 9.07
N TRP A 141 -0.76 -4.76 10.10
CA TRP A 141 -1.19 -3.36 10.09
C TRP A 141 0.00 -2.40 10.12
N SER A 142 1.09 -2.80 10.78
CA SER A 142 2.37 -2.09 10.74
C SER A 142 2.97 -2.20 9.36
N TYR A 143 3.00 -1.10 8.61
CA TYR A 143 3.55 -1.09 7.26
C TYR A 143 5.04 -1.46 7.27
N HIS A 144 5.50 -2.06 6.17
CA HIS A 144 6.87 -2.53 5.96
C HIS A 144 7.67 -1.69 4.97
N ILE A 145 8.98 -1.96 4.86
CA ILE A 145 9.92 -1.18 4.04
C ILE A 145 9.41 -0.96 2.60
N PRO A 146 8.92 -1.97 1.85
CA PRO A 146 8.42 -1.72 0.50
C PRO A 146 7.32 -0.65 0.43
N PHE A 147 6.42 -0.61 1.43
CA PHE A 147 5.38 0.42 1.49
C PHE A 147 5.99 1.82 1.69
N PHE A 148 6.89 1.98 2.67
CA PHE A 148 7.52 3.28 2.96
C PHE A 148 8.38 3.79 1.79
N MET A 149 8.90 2.90 0.97
CA MET A 149 9.64 3.25 -0.25
C MET A 149 8.74 3.52 -1.47
N GLY A 150 7.41 3.47 -1.30
CA GLY A 150 6.44 3.72 -2.38
C GLY A 150 6.14 2.51 -3.27
N TYR A 151 6.57 1.30 -2.85
CA TYR A 151 6.32 0.03 -3.55
C TYR A 151 5.21 -0.76 -2.85
N GLY A 152 4.01 -0.62 -3.35
CA GLY A 152 2.79 -1.17 -2.79
C GLY A 152 1.61 -0.31 -3.20
N VAL A 153 0.74 0.03 -2.23
CA VAL A 153 -0.37 0.96 -2.49
C VAL A 153 0.17 2.35 -2.79
N SER A 154 0.23 2.73 -4.04
CA SER A 154 0.64 4.06 -4.47
C SER A 154 -0.25 4.51 -5.64
N ALA A 155 -1.03 5.57 -5.44
CA ALA A 155 -1.84 6.18 -6.50
C ALA A 155 -1.08 7.27 -7.24
N GLY A 156 -1.39 7.46 -8.52
CA GLY A 156 -0.86 8.54 -9.34
C GLY A 156 -1.93 9.08 -10.28
N THR A 157 -1.90 10.38 -10.59
CA THR A 157 -2.82 10.97 -11.57
C THR A 157 -2.37 10.56 -12.97
N GLY A 158 -3.22 9.80 -13.68
CA GLY A 158 -2.85 9.28 -14.99
C GLY A 158 -3.82 8.27 -15.57
N LEU A 159 -3.30 7.45 -16.45
CA LEU A 159 -4.02 6.41 -17.19
C LEU A 159 -3.43 5.04 -16.83
N LYS A 160 -4.29 4.07 -16.55
CA LYS A 160 -3.90 2.67 -16.33
C LYS A 160 -4.73 1.75 -17.22
N TYR A 161 -4.07 0.92 -18.00
CA TYR A 161 -4.65 -0.24 -18.65
C TYR A 161 -4.42 -1.49 -17.80
N SER A 162 -5.44 -2.35 -17.74
CA SER A 162 -5.34 -3.66 -17.05
C SER A 162 -5.99 -4.74 -17.90
N TYR A 163 -5.29 -5.85 -18.05
CA TYR A 163 -5.80 -7.11 -18.55
C TYR A 163 -5.61 -8.18 -17.49
N LYS A 164 -6.67 -8.91 -17.19
CA LYS A 164 -6.61 -10.02 -16.23
C LYS A 164 -7.52 -11.15 -16.67
N ASP A 165 -6.95 -12.33 -16.82
CA ASP A 165 -7.69 -13.56 -17.00
C ASP A 165 -7.37 -14.56 -15.86
N LYS A 166 -7.65 -15.82 -16.08
CA LYS A 166 -7.41 -16.89 -15.10
C LYS A 166 -5.90 -17.08 -14.79
N ASP A 167 -5.05 -16.88 -15.79
CA ASP A 167 -3.62 -17.20 -15.71
C ASP A 167 -2.73 -15.94 -15.71
N TRP A 168 -3.14 -14.86 -16.36
CA TRP A 168 -2.33 -13.67 -16.54
C TRP A 168 -2.95 -12.43 -15.91
N ASP A 169 -2.09 -11.57 -15.34
CA ASP A 169 -2.38 -10.21 -14.88
C ASP A 169 -1.33 -9.26 -15.47
N LEU A 170 -1.77 -8.46 -16.45
CA LEU A 170 -0.93 -7.50 -17.18
C LEU A 170 -1.44 -6.10 -16.90
N GLN A 171 -0.58 -5.21 -16.43
CA GLN A 171 -0.95 -3.84 -16.11
C GLN A 171 0.10 -2.88 -16.65
N LEU A 172 -0.36 -1.79 -17.26
CA LEU A 172 0.47 -0.71 -17.77
C LEU A 172 -0.13 0.63 -17.33
N GLY A 173 0.68 1.49 -16.73
CA GLY A 173 0.27 2.81 -16.26
C GLY A 173 1.17 3.91 -16.78
N TYR A 174 0.56 5.08 -17.09
CA TYR A 174 1.27 6.33 -17.39
C TYR A 174 0.73 7.44 -16.48
N PHE A 175 1.62 8.10 -15.76
CA PHE A 175 1.31 9.08 -14.74
C PHE A 175 2.16 10.34 -15.01
N PRO A 176 1.59 11.34 -15.73
CA PRO A 176 2.34 12.56 -16.07
C PRO A 176 2.80 13.35 -14.85
N ARG A 177 2.05 13.26 -13.75
CA ARG A 177 2.41 13.86 -12.47
C ARG A 177 1.96 12.99 -11.29
N MET A 178 2.69 13.08 -10.18
CA MET A 178 2.26 12.51 -8.91
C MET A 178 1.10 13.30 -8.30
N LEU A 179 0.38 12.71 -7.36
CA LEU A 179 -0.59 13.43 -6.54
C LEU A 179 0.14 14.48 -5.68
N PRO A 180 -0.47 15.66 -5.47
CA PRO A 180 0.11 16.67 -4.59
C PRO A 180 0.40 16.14 -3.18
N SER A 181 1.43 16.69 -2.55
CA SER A 181 1.73 16.41 -1.15
C SER A 181 0.53 16.78 -0.25
N GLY A 182 0.37 16.06 0.86
CA GLY A 182 -0.72 16.29 1.82
C GLY A 182 -2.09 15.70 1.45
N ILE A 183 -2.31 15.28 0.20
CA ILE A 183 -3.58 14.67 -0.23
C ILE A 183 -3.44 13.23 -0.73
N ARG A 184 -2.24 12.68 -0.83
CA ARG A 184 -1.99 11.29 -1.24
C ARG A 184 -1.95 10.35 -0.03
N TYR A 185 -2.48 9.16 -0.21
CA TYR A 185 -2.50 8.14 0.84
C TYR A 185 -1.13 7.49 1.08
N SER A 186 -0.43 7.11 0.01
CA SER A 186 0.82 6.37 0.08
C SER A 186 2.06 7.26 -0.05
N PRO A 187 3.20 6.84 0.49
CA PRO A 187 4.45 7.56 0.31
C PRO A 187 4.83 7.76 -1.16
N GLU A 188 5.35 8.93 -1.47
CA GLU A 188 5.86 9.32 -2.78
C GLU A 188 6.96 10.35 -2.57
N VAL A 189 7.79 10.59 -3.58
CA VAL A 189 8.78 11.67 -3.57
C VAL A 189 8.11 12.97 -3.15
N GLY A 190 8.68 13.65 -2.19
CA GLY A 190 8.18 14.89 -1.61
C GLY A 190 8.94 16.10 -2.15
N ARG A 191 8.26 17.24 -2.21
CA ARG A 191 8.86 18.54 -2.49
C ARG A 191 8.99 19.31 -1.20
N TYR A 192 10.17 19.86 -0.95
CA TYR A 192 10.42 20.75 0.18
C TYR A 192 9.40 21.91 0.22
N SER A 193 9.10 22.51 -0.93
CA SER A 193 8.16 23.62 -1.05
C SER A 193 6.70 23.27 -0.70
N ASP A 194 6.35 21.98 -0.64
CA ASP A 194 5.02 21.50 -0.29
C ASP A 194 4.90 21.12 1.19
N LEU A 195 5.98 21.17 1.96
CA LEU A 195 6.03 20.80 3.37
C LEU A 195 5.68 22.00 4.25
N ASP A 196 5.08 21.72 5.41
CA ASP A 196 4.97 22.71 6.47
C ASP A 196 6.31 22.91 7.21
N ASP A 197 6.40 23.99 8.00
CA ASP A 197 7.64 24.36 8.71
C ASP A 197 8.12 23.26 9.66
N ASN A 198 7.23 22.46 10.25
CA ASN A 198 7.58 21.37 11.16
C ASN A 198 8.19 20.21 10.39
N ALA A 199 7.61 19.84 9.24
CA ALA A 199 8.15 18.77 8.40
C ALA A 199 9.51 19.16 7.79
N VAL A 200 9.69 20.42 7.45
CA VAL A 200 10.98 20.99 7.01
C VAL A 200 12.03 20.90 8.12
N ALA A 201 11.69 21.36 9.34
CA ALA A 201 12.59 21.28 10.48
C ALA A 201 12.96 19.84 10.83
N PHE A 202 12.00 18.93 10.70
CA PHE A 202 12.20 17.50 10.97
C PHE A 202 13.18 16.82 10.01
N THR A 203 13.08 17.10 8.70
CA THR A 203 13.94 16.45 7.70
C THR A 203 15.23 17.23 7.44
N GLN A 204 15.25 18.52 7.70
CA GLN A 204 16.33 19.46 7.32
C GLN A 204 16.69 19.38 5.83
N SER A 205 15.78 18.86 5.02
CA SER A 205 15.98 18.69 3.58
C SER A 205 15.54 19.94 2.82
N ARG A 206 16.27 20.25 1.75
CA ARG A 206 15.90 21.28 0.77
C ARG A 206 15.70 20.71 -0.63
N GLN A 207 15.37 19.42 -0.69
CA GLN A 207 15.12 18.75 -1.96
C GLN A 207 13.73 19.14 -2.47
N ASP A 208 13.61 19.52 -3.71
CA ASP A 208 12.37 19.96 -4.33
C ASP A 208 12.05 19.10 -5.58
N ASN A 209 12.17 17.78 -5.42
CA ASN A 209 12.02 16.80 -6.48
C ASN A 209 10.57 16.37 -6.68
N GLU A 210 10.17 16.15 -7.93
CA GLU A 210 8.86 15.65 -8.35
C GLU A 210 9.04 14.61 -9.45
N LYS A 211 8.43 13.42 -9.29
CA LYS A 211 8.37 12.45 -10.40
C LYS A 211 7.39 12.94 -11.46
N ARG A 212 7.85 12.96 -12.70
CA ARG A 212 7.07 13.31 -13.89
C ARG A 212 7.15 12.20 -14.94
N ASN A 213 6.16 12.14 -15.80
CA ASN A 213 6.12 11.20 -16.92
C ASN A 213 6.39 9.73 -16.49
N GLN A 214 5.89 9.34 -15.31
CA GLN A 214 6.14 8.01 -14.76
C GLN A 214 5.40 6.95 -15.57
N VAL A 215 6.13 5.92 -16.00
CA VAL A 215 5.59 4.69 -16.60
C VAL A 215 5.78 3.55 -15.63
N ASN A 216 4.73 2.74 -15.46
CA ASN A 216 4.77 1.50 -14.68
C ASN A 216 4.27 0.35 -15.53
N ALA A 217 4.92 -0.80 -15.45
CA ALA A 217 4.49 -2.05 -16.04
C ALA A 217 4.55 -3.17 -15.00
N ARG A 218 3.52 -4.01 -14.94
CA ARG A 218 3.49 -5.22 -14.13
C ARG A 218 2.95 -6.37 -14.96
N VAL A 219 3.64 -7.50 -14.90
CA VAL A 219 3.21 -8.76 -15.46
C VAL A 219 3.26 -9.82 -14.39
N ALA A 220 2.20 -10.60 -14.25
CA ALA A 220 2.19 -11.76 -13.36
C ALA A 220 1.48 -12.93 -14.03
N ARG A 221 1.94 -14.14 -13.70
CA ARG A 221 1.32 -15.39 -14.14
C ARG A 221 0.95 -16.25 -12.94
N THR A 222 -0.26 -16.77 -12.98
CA THR A 222 -0.80 -17.70 -11.99
C THR A 222 -0.66 -19.12 -12.48
N PHE A 223 -0.17 -19.98 -11.61
CA PHE A 223 -0.10 -21.43 -11.78
C PHE A 223 -0.99 -22.07 -10.71
N THR A 224 -1.78 -23.05 -11.07
CA THR A 224 -2.68 -23.74 -10.15
C THR A 224 -2.47 -25.24 -10.23
N GLY A 225 -2.36 -25.90 -9.09
CA GLY A 225 -2.32 -27.34 -8.94
C GLY A 225 -3.28 -27.81 -7.85
N ASP A 226 -3.25 -29.10 -7.54
CA ASP A 226 -4.09 -29.65 -6.49
C ASP A 226 -3.67 -29.11 -5.11
N GLY A 227 -4.55 -28.35 -4.46
CA GLY A 227 -4.32 -27.75 -3.14
C GLY A 227 -3.36 -26.56 -3.11
N TRP A 228 -2.89 -26.05 -4.24
CA TRP A 228 -2.03 -24.87 -4.27
C TRP A 228 -2.30 -23.94 -5.47
N LYS A 229 -1.95 -22.67 -5.26
CA LYS A 229 -1.99 -21.61 -6.28
C LYS A 229 -0.75 -20.73 -6.09
N THR A 230 -0.01 -20.48 -7.15
CA THR A 230 1.19 -19.62 -7.13
C THR A 230 1.10 -18.55 -8.19
N GLU A 231 1.28 -17.30 -7.82
CA GLU A 231 1.51 -16.18 -8.74
C GLU A 231 3.00 -15.82 -8.71
N ILE A 232 3.59 -15.65 -9.89
CA ILE A 232 4.96 -15.12 -10.06
C ILE A 232 4.87 -13.94 -11.01
N GLY A 233 5.52 -12.83 -10.66
CA GLY A 233 5.47 -11.63 -11.50
C GLY A 233 6.72 -10.78 -11.43
N ALA A 234 6.77 -9.85 -12.38
CA ALA A 234 7.81 -8.84 -12.48
C ALA A 234 7.18 -7.45 -12.71
N SER A 235 7.88 -6.41 -12.28
CA SER A 235 7.43 -5.03 -12.40
C SER A 235 8.58 -4.11 -12.74
N LEU A 236 8.29 -3.06 -13.51
CA LEU A 236 9.20 -1.98 -13.84
C LEU A 236 8.50 -0.65 -13.62
N ALA A 237 9.26 0.35 -13.18
CA ALA A 237 8.84 1.75 -13.12
C ALA A 237 10.00 2.64 -13.55
N ALA A 238 9.70 3.72 -14.28
CA ALA A 238 10.66 4.75 -14.65
C ALA A 238 9.97 6.10 -14.69
N ALA A 239 10.68 7.17 -14.35
CA ALA A 239 10.17 8.55 -14.38
C ALA A 239 11.33 9.54 -14.52
N GLU A 240 11.02 10.72 -15.02
CA GLU A 240 11.84 11.90 -14.82
C GLU A 240 11.75 12.37 -13.36
N LEU A 241 12.86 12.81 -12.78
CA LEU A 241 12.93 13.35 -11.43
C LEU A 241 13.22 14.86 -11.49
N TYR A 242 12.21 15.64 -11.85
CA TYR A 242 12.34 17.09 -12.00
C TYR A 242 12.61 17.78 -10.66
N ASN A 243 13.62 18.63 -10.59
CA ASN A 243 13.88 19.48 -9.43
C ASN A 243 13.40 20.91 -9.70
N ALA A 244 12.49 21.42 -8.87
CA ALA A 244 11.88 22.72 -9.08
C ALA A 244 12.82 23.90 -8.76
N THR A 245 13.89 23.67 -7.99
CA THR A 245 14.90 24.69 -7.64
C THR A 245 15.94 24.86 -8.75
N THR A 246 16.54 23.78 -9.21
CA THR A 246 17.55 23.80 -10.29
C THR A 246 16.91 23.92 -11.66
N ARG A 247 15.66 23.42 -11.81
CA ARG A 247 14.90 23.25 -13.05
C ARG A 247 15.47 22.20 -14.00
N ASP A 248 16.30 21.32 -13.47
CA ASP A 248 16.90 20.22 -14.18
C ASP A 248 16.13 18.91 -13.91
N ASP A 249 16.20 17.98 -14.85
CA ASP A 249 15.61 16.66 -14.75
C ASP A 249 16.67 15.63 -14.43
N GLY A 250 16.52 14.95 -13.32
CA GLY A 250 17.19 13.71 -13.00
C GLY A 250 16.34 12.50 -13.38
N ASP A 251 16.78 11.31 -12.99
CA ASP A 251 16.16 10.05 -13.36
C ASP A 251 15.69 9.24 -12.16
N TYR A 252 14.64 8.45 -12.38
CA TYR A 252 14.18 7.42 -11.46
C TYR A 252 13.85 6.14 -12.21
N TRP A 253 14.30 5.02 -11.67
CA TRP A 253 13.82 3.71 -12.09
C TRP A 253 13.70 2.74 -10.91
N ALA A 254 12.82 1.76 -11.04
CA ALA A 254 12.72 0.61 -10.15
C ALA A 254 12.34 -0.64 -10.93
N GLY A 255 12.93 -1.75 -10.55
CA GLY A 255 12.59 -3.07 -11.07
C GLY A 255 12.40 -4.04 -9.92
N GLY A 256 11.45 -4.97 -10.05
CA GLY A 256 11.19 -5.94 -9.02
C GLY A 256 10.57 -7.24 -9.53
N VAL A 257 10.77 -8.29 -8.75
CA VAL A 257 10.10 -9.59 -8.94
C VAL A 257 9.35 -9.96 -7.68
N HIS A 258 8.24 -10.68 -7.82
CA HIS A 258 7.45 -11.12 -6.68
C HIS A 258 6.87 -12.51 -6.88
N ALA A 259 6.53 -13.15 -5.77
CA ALA A 259 5.79 -14.40 -5.74
C ALA A 259 4.73 -14.39 -4.63
N ILE A 260 3.59 -15.03 -4.90
CA ILE A 260 2.52 -15.30 -3.93
C ILE A 260 2.22 -16.80 -4.01
N VAL A 261 2.43 -17.51 -2.94
CA VAL A 261 2.16 -18.95 -2.84
C VAL A 261 1.04 -19.18 -1.83
N ASN A 262 -0.05 -19.81 -2.27
CA ASN A 262 -1.13 -20.28 -1.40
C ASN A 262 -1.15 -21.81 -1.46
N ALA A 263 -1.01 -22.47 -0.31
CA ALA A 263 -1.02 -23.94 -0.21
C ALA A 263 -1.73 -24.36 1.09
N GLY A 264 -2.90 -24.99 0.96
CA GLY A 264 -3.77 -25.26 2.10
C GLY A 264 -4.10 -23.95 2.85
N ASN A 265 -3.79 -23.90 4.14
CA ASN A 265 -4.01 -22.71 4.99
C ASN A 265 -2.82 -21.71 4.97
N TRP A 266 -1.74 -22.03 4.27
CA TRP A 266 -0.56 -21.20 4.19
C TRP A 266 -0.64 -20.18 3.05
N THR A 267 -0.20 -18.97 3.31
CA THR A 267 0.10 -17.95 2.30
C THR A 267 1.52 -17.46 2.53
N VAL A 268 2.36 -17.57 1.52
CA VAL A 268 3.72 -17.00 1.53
C VAL A 268 3.80 -15.96 0.41
N THR A 269 4.24 -14.76 0.72
CA THR A 269 4.50 -13.72 -0.28
C THR A 269 5.95 -13.28 -0.17
N SER A 270 6.58 -13.00 -1.29
CA SER A 270 7.95 -12.49 -1.33
C SER A 270 8.13 -11.53 -2.49
N GLN A 271 9.04 -10.57 -2.31
CA GLN A 271 9.49 -9.71 -3.40
C GLN A 271 10.93 -9.25 -3.20
N ALA A 272 11.59 -8.98 -4.31
CA ALA A 272 12.89 -8.32 -4.37
C ALA A 272 12.76 -7.12 -5.31
N ILE A 273 13.22 -5.96 -4.87
CA ILE A 273 13.10 -4.69 -5.58
C ILE A 273 14.46 -4.03 -5.61
N ARG A 274 14.89 -3.57 -6.77
CA ARG A 274 16.02 -2.64 -6.94
C ARG A 274 15.46 -1.30 -7.38
N TYR A 275 15.94 -0.20 -6.77
CA TYR A 275 15.57 1.14 -7.21
C TYR A 275 16.76 2.09 -7.20
N GLU A 276 16.66 3.12 -8.01
CA GLU A 276 17.62 4.19 -8.12
C GLU A 276 16.92 5.50 -8.44
N TYR A 277 17.19 6.50 -7.61
CA TYR A 277 16.90 7.90 -7.83
C TYR A 277 18.22 8.61 -8.10
N ASP A 278 18.28 9.40 -9.15
CA ASP A 278 19.44 10.25 -9.51
C ASP A 278 18.97 11.71 -9.58
N PRO A 279 18.80 12.38 -8.41
CA PRO A 279 18.24 13.72 -8.37
C PRO A 279 19.28 14.78 -8.77
N GLU A 280 18.82 15.83 -9.46
CA GLU A 280 19.59 17.03 -9.76
C GLU A 280 19.35 18.11 -8.69
N ASN A 281 19.79 17.84 -7.46
CA ASN A 281 19.63 18.77 -6.34
C ASN A 281 20.58 19.97 -6.48
N PRO A 282 20.23 21.14 -5.89
CA PRO A 282 21.11 22.31 -5.87
C PRO A 282 22.39 22.07 -5.07
N ASP A 283 23.41 22.87 -5.33
CA ASP A 283 24.70 22.80 -4.63
C ASP A 283 24.56 22.77 -3.11
N GLY A 284 25.27 21.87 -2.47
CA GLY A 284 25.23 21.66 -1.02
C GLY A 284 24.08 20.79 -0.51
N VAL A 285 23.20 20.32 -1.38
CA VAL A 285 22.13 19.33 -1.06
C VAL A 285 22.56 17.95 -1.58
N SER A 286 22.61 16.95 -0.69
CA SER A 286 23.09 15.61 -1.04
C SER A 286 22.16 14.90 -2.03
N ASN A 287 22.75 14.20 -3.01
CA ASN A 287 22.09 13.29 -3.93
C ASN A 287 22.07 11.82 -3.41
N ASP A 288 22.68 11.54 -2.26
CA ASP A 288 22.68 10.22 -1.65
C ASP A 288 21.33 9.83 -1.06
N SER A 289 20.44 10.81 -0.89
CA SER A 289 19.09 10.62 -0.31
C SER A 289 18.02 11.33 -1.12
N VAL A 290 16.79 10.88 -0.96
CA VAL A 290 15.59 11.48 -1.57
C VAL A 290 14.53 11.72 -0.50
N LEU A 291 13.90 12.90 -0.56
CA LEU A 291 12.79 13.25 0.31
C LEU A 291 11.52 12.49 -0.10
N MET A 292 10.91 11.83 0.88
CA MET A 292 9.65 11.08 0.73
C MET A 292 8.62 11.51 1.76
N GLY A 293 7.37 11.14 1.55
CA GLY A 293 6.31 11.38 2.52
C GLY A 293 5.74 12.79 2.46
N GLY A 294 5.45 13.38 3.63
CA GLY A 294 4.75 14.65 3.73
C GLY A 294 3.29 14.57 3.31
N ASN A 295 2.66 13.42 3.52
CA ASN A 295 1.24 13.18 3.25
C ASN A 295 0.46 12.91 4.54
N GLY A 296 -0.86 12.71 4.45
CA GLY A 296 -1.71 12.46 5.61
C GLY A 296 -1.39 11.18 6.38
N LEU A 297 -0.72 10.20 5.76
CA LEU A 297 -0.41 8.91 6.39
C LEU A 297 0.98 8.88 7.02
N THR A 298 1.96 9.48 6.37
CA THR A 298 3.36 9.47 6.82
C THR A 298 3.92 10.89 6.88
N PRO A 299 4.70 11.23 7.92
CA PRO A 299 5.47 12.46 7.93
C PRO A 299 6.49 12.44 6.77
N ALA A 300 7.12 13.58 6.52
CA ALA A 300 8.24 13.66 5.59
C ALA A 300 9.47 12.94 6.17
N TYR A 301 10.21 12.23 5.33
CA TYR A 301 11.44 11.54 5.70
C TYR A 301 12.37 11.39 4.50
N LEU A 302 13.65 11.14 4.78
CA LEU A 302 14.65 10.88 3.75
C LEU A 302 14.85 9.37 3.61
N ILE A 303 14.99 8.90 2.36
CA ILE A 303 15.41 7.54 2.03
C ILE A 303 16.74 7.54 1.29
N ALA A 304 17.46 6.43 1.29
CA ALA A 304 18.62 6.25 0.41
C ALA A 304 18.18 6.39 -1.06
N SER A 305 18.94 7.12 -1.86
CA SER A 305 18.64 7.29 -3.29
C SER A 305 18.78 5.98 -4.08
N LYS A 306 19.64 5.05 -3.62
CA LYS A 306 19.89 3.76 -4.28
C LYS A 306 19.92 2.64 -3.25
N ALA A 307 19.06 1.61 -3.45
CA ALA A 307 19.03 0.46 -2.57
C ALA A 307 18.38 -0.76 -3.23
N THR A 308 18.62 -1.92 -2.61
CA THR A 308 17.90 -3.17 -2.89
C THR A 308 17.04 -3.54 -1.69
N ILE A 309 15.78 -3.90 -1.92
CA ILE A 309 14.82 -4.31 -0.89
C ILE A 309 14.46 -5.77 -1.11
N GLY A 310 14.51 -6.56 -0.04
CA GLY A 310 13.93 -7.90 0.01
C GLY A 310 12.81 -7.96 1.04
N SER A 311 11.71 -8.65 0.74
CA SER A 311 10.69 -8.97 1.73
C SER A 311 10.17 -10.38 1.57
N ILE A 312 9.79 -10.98 2.70
CA ILE A 312 9.11 -12.26 2.78
C ILE A 312 8.07 -12.21 3.90
N ASN A 313 6.87 -12.68 3.61
CA ASN A 313 5.76 -12.70 4.56
C ASN A 313 5.14 -14.09 4.56
N VAL A 314 4.88 -14.64 5.75
CA VAL A 314 4.31 -15.96 5.94
C VAL A 314 3.06 -15.82 6.79
N GLY A 315 1.93 -16.29 6.28
CA GLY A 315 0.64 -16.28 6.96
C GLY A 315 0.04 -17.68 7.03
N TYR A 316 -0.65 -17.97 8.14
CA TYR A 316 -1.41 -19.19 8.33
C TYR A 316 -2.83 -18.87 8.78
N ASP A 317 -3.83 -19.39 8.06
CA ASP A 317 -5.24 -19.20 8.33
C ASP A 317 -5.79 -20.28 9.26
N ILE A 318 -6.32 -19.90 10.40
CA ILE A 318 -7.03 -20.74 11.37
C ILE A 318 -8.51 -20.43 11.22
N PHE A 319 -9.29 -21.35 10.69
CA PHE A 319 -10.73 -21.21 10.57
C PHE A 319 -11.43 -21.56 11.88
N THR A 320 -12.35 -20.69 12.32
CA THR A 320 -13.02 -20.78 13.63
C THR A 320 -14.55 -20.76 13.49
N PRO A 321 -15.18 -21.66 12.70
CA PRO A 321 -16.61 -21.59 12.40
C PRO A 321 -17.50 -21.74 13.65
N SER A 322 -16.98 -22.35 14.73
CA SER A 322 -17.68 -22.56 16.00
C SER A 322 -17.63 -21.34 16.95
N LEU A 323 -16.83 -20.32 16.64
CA LEU A 323 -16.66 -19.15 17.50
C LEU A 323 -17.58 -17.97 17.12
N GLY A 324 -18.83 -18.25 16.73
CA GLY A 324 -19.82 -17.23 16.44
C GLY A 324 -19.43 -16.31 15.29
N GLN A 325 -19.24 -15.02 15.55
CA GLN A 325 -18.88 -14.03 14.53
C GLN A 325 -17.41 -14.13 14.10
N LEU A 326 -16.50 -14.61 14.93
CA LEU A 326 -15.11 -14.83 14.57
C LEU A 326 -14.99 -16.03 13.64
N LYS A 327 -14.74 -15.77 12.38
CA LYS A 327 -14.70 -16.80 11.32
C LYS A 327 -13.29 -17.28 11.02
N LYS A 328 -12.31 -16.43 11.22
CA LYS A 328 -10.92 -16.72 10.89
C LYS A 328 -9.95 -15.89 11.71
N ILE A 329 -8.83 -16.50 12.07
CA ILE A 329 -7.63 -15.85 12.58
C ILE A 329 -6.52 -16.15 11.59
N LYS A 330 -5.84 -15.12 11.08
CA LYS A 330 -4.59 -15.27 10.36
C LYS A 330 -3.45 -14.91 11.29
N VAL A 331 -2.60 -15.86 11.63
CA VAL A 331 -1.30 -15.58 12.28
C VAL A 331 -0.25 -15.36 11.19
N TYR A 332 0.67 -14.43 11.40
CA TYR A 332 1.64 -14.07 10.37
C TYR A 332 2.96 -13.57 10.94
N ASN A 333 3.92 -13.63 10.07
CA ASN A 333 5.22 -13.00 10.18
C ASN A 333 5.52 -12.25 8.89
N ASP A 334 5.92 -10.98 9.02
CA ASP A 334 6.37 -10.15 7.92
C ASP A 334 7.81 -9.72 8.19
N TYR A 335 8.70 -9.88 7.21
CA TYR A 335 10.09 -9.44 7.29
C TYR A 335 10.47 -8.66 6.03
N SER A 336 11.21 -7.57 6.22
CA SER A 336 11.79 -6.80 5.12
C SER A 336 13.16 -6.23 5.50
N ARG A 337 14.04 -6.12 4.49
CA ARG A 337 15.38 -5.54 4.61
C ARG A 337 15.64 -4.63 3.41
N MET A 338 16.23 -3.48 3.66
CA MET A 338 16.74 -2.55 2.65
C MET A 338 18.26 -2.46 2.78
N MET A 339 18.94 -2.91 1.75
CA MET A 339 20.40 -2.83 1.60
C MET A 339 20.73 -1.57 0.81
N LYS A 340 21.35 -0.60 1.47
CA LYS A 340 21.66 0.70 0.92
C LYS A 340 23.02 0.67 0.21
N ASP A 341 23.14 1.33 -0.95
CA ASP A 341 24.39 1.34 -1.71
C ASP A 341 25.44 2.28 -1.11
N LYS A 342 25.01 3.30 -0.39
CA LYS A 342 25.92 4.30 0.20
C LYS A 342 26.84 3.64 1.22
N SER A 343 28.14 3.72 0.97
CA SER A 343 29.16 3.23 1.90
C SER A 343 29.03 3.91 3.27
N GLY A 344 29.10 3.12 4.34
CA GLY A 344 28.97 3.59 5.71
C GLY A 344 27.53 3.76 6.19
N TRP A 345 26.52 3.43 5.37
CA TRP A 345 25.13 3.39 5.79
C TRP A 345 24.72 1.94 6.10
N ASP A 346 24.22 1.71 7.29
CA ASP A 346 23.73 0.40 7.70
C ASP A 346 22.36 0.09 7.09
N ASP A 347 22.09 -1.20 6.91
CA ASP A 347 20.83 -1.68 6.37
C ASP A 347 19.65 -1.36 7.29
N SER A 348 18.51 -1.06 6.69
CA SER A 348 17.23 -0.98 7.41
C SER A 348 16.56 -2.34 7.45
N GLN A 349 15.96 -2.70 8.60
CA GLN A 349 15.24 -3.95 8.76
C GLN A 349 13.95 -3.73 9.54
N MET A 350 12.90 -4.45 9.15
CA MET A 350 11.63 -4.52 9.87
C MET A 350 11.15 -5.97 9.96
N PHE A 351 10.63 -6.31 11.12
CA PHE A 351 10.11 -7.64 11.44
C PHE A 351 8.83 -7.49 12.25
N THR A 352 7.74 -8.10 11.79
CA THR A 352 6.46 -8.09 12.50
C THR A 352 5.95 -9.51 12.71
N VAL A 353 5.54 -9.82 13.94
CA VAL A 353 4.72 -10.99 14.26
C VAL A 353 3.36 -10.50 14.67
N GLY A 354 2.30 -11.10 14.13
CA GLY A 354 0.97 -10.62 14.43
C GLY A 354 -0.15 -11.60 14.16
N ALA A 355 -1.35 -11.13 14.46
CA ALA A 355 -2.58 -11.84 14.16
C ALA A 355 -3.66 -10.88 13.66
N GLN A 356 -4.37 -11.31 12.60
CA GLN A 356 -5.57 -10.67 12.09
C GLN A 356 -6.79 -11.48 12.49
N PHE A 357 -7.79 -10.82 13.04
CA PHE A 357 -9.06 -11.42 13.48
C PHE A 357 -10.18 -10.96 12.55
N LEU A 358 -10.87 -11.92 11.95
CA LEU A 358 -11.95 -11.68 10.99
C LEU A 358 -13.29 -12.07 11.63
N ALA A 359 -13.99 -11.08 12.15
CA ALA A 359 -15.31 -11.21 12.80
C ALA A 359 -16.31 -10.22 12.17
N MET A 360 -16.52 -10.32 10.86
CA MET A 360 -17.31 -9.37 10.07
C MET A 360 -18.61 -8.93 10.77
N PRO A 361 -18.89 -7.61 10.83
CA PRO A 361 -18.21 -6.48 10.16
C PRO A 361 -17.00 -5.93 10.91
N ILE A 362 -16.55 -6.57 11.98
CA ILE A 362 -15.35 -6.19 12.73
C ILE A 362 -14.12 -6.92 12.17
N MET A 363 -13.06 -6.18 11.96
CA MET A 363 -11.71 -6.73 11.76
C MET A 363 -10.74 -6.11 12.75
N ALA A 364 -9.81 -6.91 13.26
CA ALA A 364 -8.77 -6.42 14.15
C ALA A 364 -7.42 -6.99 13.76
N TRP A 365 -6.36 -6.23 14.06
CA TRP A 365 -4.97 -6.64 13.94
C TRP A 365 -4.26 -6.40 15.27
N VAL A 366 -3.39 -7.32 15.63
CA VAL A 366 -2.47 -7.19 16.76
C VAL A 366 -1.08 -7.46 16.22
N ASP A 367 -0.23 -6.44 16.22
CA ASP A 367 1.14 -6.50 15.70
C ASP A 367 2.16 -6.24 16.81
N PHE A 368 3.21 -7.01 16.79
CA PHE A 368 4.44 -6.78 17.50
C PHE A 368 5.54 -6.57 16.47
N THR A 369 6.05 -5.34 16.37
CA THR A 369 6.99 -4.94 15.32
C THR A 369 8.31 -4.50 15.91
N TRP A 370 9.39 -5.06 15.40
CA TRP A 370 10.77 -4.64 15.64
C TRP A 370 11.31 -4.02 14.38
N ALA A 371 12.03 -2.91 14.53
CA ALA A 371 12.69 -2.25 13.41
C ALA A 371 14.00 -1.62 13.85
N LYS A 372 14.95 -1.54 12.94
CA LYS A 372 16.18 -0.79 13.11
C LYS A 372 16.50 -0.01 11.83
N ASN A 373 17.10 1.16 12.01
CA ASN A 373 17.43 2.08 10.93
C ASN A 373 16.23 2.36 10.03
N ALA A 374 15.05 2.46 10.62
CA ALA A 374 13.75 2.51 9.94
C ALA A 374 12.85 3.57 10.57
N ASN A 375 12.71 4.72 9.95
CA ASN A 375 11.74 5.73 10.37
C ASN A 375 10.29 5.22 10.11
N PRO A 376 9.34 5.43 11.02
CA PRO A 376 9.38 6.26 12.25
C PRO A 376 9.78 5.50 13.52
N PHE A 377 10.50 4.42 13.45
CA PHE A 377 10.91 3.66 14.63
C PHE A 377 12.15 4.26 15.28
N GLY A 378 12.15 4.25 16.64
CA GLY A 378 13.32 4.58 17.42
C GLY A 378 13.67 6.04 17.52
N GLY A 379 12.66 6.91 17.46
CA GLY A 379 12.93 8.33 17.61
C GLY A 379 13.90 8.84 16.55
N ALA A 380 13.74 8.40 15.31
CA ALA A 380 14.34 9.03 14.16
C ALA A 380 13.82 10.47 14.07
N GLU A 381 14.17 11.26 15.09
CA GLU A 381 13.64 12.59 15.40
C GLU A 381 13.84 13.60 14.26
N ASN A 382 14.67 13.24 13.28
CA ASN A 382 14.99 14.08 12.13
C ASN A 382 14.63 13.43 10.79
N GLY A 383 13.82 12.38 10.77
CA GLY A 383 13.39 11.72 9.54
C GLY A 383 14.49 10.98 8.77
N THR A 384 15.65 10.74 9.38
CA THR A 384 16.83 10.20 8.70
C THR A 384 17.08 8.71 8.92
N GLY A 385 16.18 8.00 9.61
CA GLY A 385 16.35 6.58 9.93
C GLY A 385 16.55 5.66 8.70
N TRP A 386 16.01 6.04 7.54
CA TRP A 386 16.21 5.29 6.31
C TRP A 386 17.50 5.60 5.56
N THR A 387 18.26 6.61 5.98
CA THR A 387 19.49 7.03 5.30
C THR A 387 20.74 6.69 6.08
N ASN A 388 20.87 7.19 7.29
CA ASN A 388 22.11 7.07 8.05
C ASN A 388 21.84 6.68 9.51
N THR A 389 22.54 5.67 9.97
CA THR A 389 22.49 5.17 11.32
C THR A 389 23.17 6.06 12.35
N ASN A 390 24.25 6.76 11.96
CA ASN A 390 25.05 7.55 12.90
C ASN A 390 24.31 8.79 13.44
N SER A 391 23.29 9.26 12.78
CA SER A 391 22.49 10.41 13.23
C SER A 391 21.35 10.06 14.17
N VAL A 392 20.98 8.78 14.25
CA VAL A 392 19.84 8.29 15.06
C VAL A 392 20.30 7.32 16.16
N GLY A 393 21.60 7.23 16.37
CA GLY A 393 22.21 6.40 17.40
C GLY A 393 22.10 4.91 17.10
N SER A 394 23.21 4.28 17.06
CA SER A 394 23.45 2.94 17.55
C SER A 394 23.07 1.73 16.72
N ASN A 395 22.35 1.80 15.59
CA ASN A 395 21.97 0.56 14.89
C ASN A 395 21.15 -0.41 15.79
N ASP A 396 20.38 0.16 16.75
CA ASP A 396 19.58 -0.60 17.71
C ASP A 396 18.25 -1.05 17.16
N TRP A 397 17.69 -2.07 17.75
CA TRP A 397 16.33 -2.52 17.50
C TRP A 397 15.34 -1.78 18.38
N TYR A 398 14.32 -1.21 17.76
CA TYR A 398 13.20 -0.56 18.40
C TYR A 398 11.95 -1.41 18.24
N TYR A 399 11.10 -1.38 19.26
CA TYR A 399 9.94 -2.24 19.37
C TYR A 399 8.65 -1.42 19.50
N ARG A 400 7.60 -1.86 18.81
CA ARG A 400 6.27 -1.28 18.86
C ARG A 400 5.21 -2.37 18.95
N THR A 401 4.22 -2.18 19.85
CA THR A 401 2.94 -2.89 19.82
C THR A 401 1.89 -2.05 19.12
N ASN A 402 1.13 -2.65 18.24
CA ASN A 402 0.02 -1.98 17.57
C ASN A 402 -1.22 -2.87 17.57
N ILE A 403 -2.37 -2.29 17.95
CA ILE A 403 -3.68 -2.96 17.87
C ILE A 403 -4.59 -2.04 17.06
N ASN A 404 -5.04 -2.51 15.91
CA ASN A 404 -6.02 -1.80 15.09
C ASN A 404 -7.35 -2.56 15.11
N ILE A 405 -8.44 -1.85 15.38
CA ILE A 405 -9.79 -2.41 15.38
C ILE A 405 -10.65 -1.55 14.47
N GLY A 406 -11.31 -2.17 13.49
CA GLY A 406 -12.14 -1.48 12.52
C GLY A 406 -13.52 -2.10 12.38
N TYR A 407 -14.55 -1.25 12.33
CA TYR A 407 -15.89 -1.59 11.84
C TYR A 407 -15.95 -1.23 10.36
N TYR A 408 -16.30 -2.21 9.52
CA TYR A 408 -16.36 -2.06 8.06
C TYR A 408 -17.79 -2.16 7.58
N PHE A 409 -18.21 -1.27 6.71
CA PHE A 409 -19.59 -1.18 6.20
C PHE A 409 -19.65 -0.89 4.70
#